data_f822c14ceef91d4a2cc83cc105f4c6b2
#
_entry.id   f822c14ceef91d4a2cc83cc105f4c6b2
#
_cell.length_a   1.000
_cell.length_b   1.000
_cell.length_c   1.000
_cell.angle_alpha   90.00
_cell.angle_beta   90.00
_cell.angle_gamma   90.00
#
_symmetry.space_group_name_H-M   'P 1'
#
loop_
_entity.id
_entity.type
_entity.pdbx_description
1 polymer ?
#
loop_
_entity_poly.entity_id
_entity_poly.type
_entity_poly.pdbx_seq_one_letter_code
_entity_poly.pdbx_strand_id
1 'polypeptide(L)'
;MENKELLEECTLCTRNCKVNRFKSLGVCKASEKVKVARAELHPWEEPPISFKNGSGTVFFSHCNLKCVFCQNHEISQDFKGLEISIERLAEIFLELQEKGAENINLVTPTHYAVQIIEALKIAKEKGLSIPILYNTNGYDSLETIKLLDGYIDVYPSNNFIVSKLSYPLVL
;
A
#
# COMPACT_ATOMS: atom_id res chain seq x y z
N MET A 1 -5.31 9.92 -13.86
CA MET A 1 -5.48 8.83 -12.87
C MET A 1 -6.66 7.99 -13.31
N GLU A 2 -6.37 6.76 -13.69
CA GLU A 2 -7.41 5.74 -13.97
C GLU A 2 -8.13 5.36 -12.67
N ASN A 3 -9.32 4.78 -12.77
CA ASN A 3 -10.12 4.37 -11.60
C ASN A 3 -10.44 5.50 -10.60
N LYS A 4 -10.53 6.74 -11.07
CA LYS A 4 -10.87 7.91 -10.26
C LYS A 4 -12.27 7.77 -9.63
N GLU A 5 -13.17 7.10 -10.29
CA GLU A 5 -14.54 6.79 -9.84
C GLU A 5 -14.53 6.05 -8.49
N LEU A 6 -13.52 5.20 -8.21
CA LEU A 6 -13.36 4.52 -6.92
C LEU A 6 -13.01 5.49 -5.76
N LEU A 7 -12.59 6.71 -6.08
CA LEU A 7 -12.38 7.77 -5.09
C LEU A 7 -13.58 8.73 -5.03
N GLU A 8 -14.36 8.82 -6.10
CA GLU A 8 -15.60 9.62 -6.13
C GLU A 8 -16.75 8.94 -5.36
N GLU A 9 -16.77 7.60 -5.33
CA GLU A 9 -17.64 6.79 -4.48
C GLU A 9 -16.80 5.67 -3.84
N CYS A 10 -16.16 5.96 -2.70
CA CYS A 10 -15.12 5.11 -2.13
C CYS A 10 -15.63 3.74 -1.66
N THR A 11 -15.18 2.69 -2.35
CA THR A 11 -15.47 1.26 -2.06
C THR A 11 -14.21 0.41 -1.90
N LEU A 12 -13.04 1.03 -1.69
CA LEU A 12 -11.74 0.36 -1.65
C LEU A 12 -11.60 -0.67 -0.53
N CYS A 13 -12.39 -0.59 0.51
CA CYS A 13 -12.37 -1.55 1.61
C CYS A 13 -13.79 -1.93 2.02
N THR A 14 -13.91 -2.99 2.84
CA THR A 14 -15.18 -3.53 3.31
C THR A 14 -15.99 -2.54 4.18
N ARG A 15 -15.42 -1.36 4.57
CA ARG A 15 -16.19 -0.24 5.18
C ARG A 15 -17.23 0.33 4.22
N ASN A 16 -16.97 0.26 2.92
CA ASN A 16 -17.88 0.69 1.87
C ASN A 16 -18.52 2.06 2.14
N CYS A 17 -17.66 3.06 2.45
CA CYS A 17 -18.11 4.38 2.93
C CYS A 17 -18.88 5.17 1.88
N LYS A 18 -18.65 4.91 0.59
CA LYS A 18 -19.24 5.63 -0.55
C LYS A 18 -19.04 7.15 -0.55
N VAL A 19 -18.07 7.64 0.19
CA VAL A 19 -17.75 9.06 0.22
C VAL A 19 -16.98 9.47 -1.02
N ASN A 20 -17.20 10.70 -1.48
CA ASN A 20 -16.34 11.33 -2.47
C ASN A 20 -15.10 11.90 -1.78
N ARG A 21 -13.95 11.25 -1.94
CA ARG A 21 -12.70 11.58 -1.25
C ARG A 21 -12.06 12.90 -1.69
N PHE A 22 -12.55 13.49 -2.78
CA PHE A 22 -12.19 14.84 -3.19
C PHE A 22 -12.93 15.93 -2.39
N LYS A 23 -14.02 15.57 -1.70
CA LYS A 23 -14.91 16.51 -1.01
C LYS A 23 -15.06 16.21 0.48
N SER A 24 -14.89 14.97 0.88
CA SER A 24 -15.15 14.52 2.26
C SER A 24 -14.28 13.33 2.64
N LEU A 25 -14.16 13.05 3.92
CA LEU A 25 -13.34 11.97 4.47
C LEU A 25 -14.21 10.82 4.97
N GLY A 26 -13.84 9.59 4.58
CA GLY A 26 -14.45 8.38 5.11
C GLY A 26 -13.94 7.99 6.49
N VAL A 27 -14.22 6.75 6.90
CA VAL A 27 -13.82 6.19 8.21
C VAL A 27 -12.30 6.24 8.41
N CYS A 28 -11.51 5.96 7.35
CA CYS A 28 -10.04 5.99 7.39
C CYS A 28 -9.45 7.40 7.47
N LYS A 29 -10.23 8.44 7.24
CA LYS A 29 -9.80 9.85 7.19
C LYS A 29 -8.77 10.18 6.10
N ALA A 30 -8.55 9.29 5.14
CA ALA A 30 -7.69 9.56 3.99
C ALA A 30 -8.45 10.36 2.92
N SER A 31 -7.80 11.37 2.35
CA SER A 31 -8.25 12.13 1.17
C SER A 31 -7.84 11.43 -0.13
N GLU A 32 -7.99 12.11 -1.25
CA GLU A 32 -7.48 11.66 -2.55
C GLU A 32 -5.94 11.73 -2.64
N LYS A 33 -5.30 12.53 -1.79
CA LYS A 33 -3.84 12.69 -1.75
C LYS A 33 -3.20 11.59 -0.93
N VAL A 34 -2.08 11.06 -1.44
CA VAL A 34 -1.29 10.08 -0.69
C VAL A 34 -0.56 10.76 0.45
N LYS A 35 -0.60 10.14 1.62
CA LYS A 35 0.15 10.59 2.78
C LYS A 35 1.06 9.47 3.27
N VAL A 36 2.37 9.74 3.27
CA VAL A 36 3.42 8.81 3.69
C VAL A 36 4.05 9.30 4.99
N ALA A 37 4.15 8.42 5.96
CA ALA A 37 4.78 8.70 7.24
C ALA A 37 6.27 8.43 7.22
N ARG A 38 6.68 7.33 6.56
CA ARG A 38 8.07 6.87 6.50
C ARG A 38 8.29 6.04 5.25
N ALA A 39 9.48 6.15 4.66
CA ALA A 39 9.96 5.27 3.60
C ALA A 39 11.45 5.01 3.80
N GLU A 40 11.83 3.76 4.09
CA GLU A 40 13.21 3.41 4.43
C GLU A 40 13.49 1.91 4.23
N LEU A 41 14.77 1.54 4.22
CA LEU A 41 15.18 0.14 4.35
C LEU A 41 14.88 -0.36 5.76
N HIS A 42 14.13 -1.46 5.86
CA HIS A 42 13.76 -2.09 7.12
C HIS A 42 14.32 -3.51 7.18
N PRO A 43 15.36 -3.76 8.00
CA PRO A 43 16.04 -5.06 8.04
C PRO A 43 15.34 -6.09 8.96
N TRP A 44 14.28 -5.69 9.67
CA TRP A 44 13.62 -6.48 10.71
C TRP A 44 12.23 -7.00 10.34
N GLU A 45 11.91 -7.06 9.03
CA GLU A 45 10.76 -7.81 8.56
C GLU A 45 11.04 -9.32 8.67
N GLU A 46 10.04 -10.18 8.43
CA GLU A 46 10.24 -11.62 8.41
C GLU A 46 11.38 -12.01 7.46
N PRO A 47 12.21 -13.02 7.81
CA PRO A 47 13.37 -13.40 7.01
C PRO A 47 13.12 -13.58 5.50
N PRO A 48 11.97 -14.15 5.06
CA PRO A 48 11.67 -14.25 3.63
C PRO A 48 11.39 -12.91 2.93
N ILE A 49 11.18 -11.83 3.68
CA ILE A 49 10.91 -10.47 3.17
C ILE A 49 12.18 -9.63 3.21
N SER A 50 12.91 -9.66 4.31
CA SER A 50 14.10 -8.82 4.51
C SER A 50 15.34 -9.33 3.80
N PHE A 51 15.49 -10.65 3.60
CA PHE A 51 16.72 -11.29 3.08
C PHE A 51 17.98 -10.70 3.75
N LYS A 52 18.94 -10.19 2.94
CA LYS A 52 20.23 -9.65 3.42
C LYS A 52 20.23 -8.13 3.57
N ASN A 53 19.58 -7.44 2.63
CA ASN A 53 19.68 -5.99 2.52
C ASN A 53 18.49 -5.25 3.17
N GLY A 54 17.44 -5.97 3.49
CA GLY A 54 16.23 -5.40 4.07
C GLY A 54 15.15 -5.08 3.04
N SER A 55 13.94 -4.90 3.53
CA SER A 55 12.76 -4.52 2.78
C SER A 55 12.69 -3.00 2.59
N GLY A 56 12.36 -2.54 1.40
CA GLY A 56 12.06 -1.13 1.12
C GLY A 56 10.66 -0.78 1.59
N THR A 57 10.52 -0.49 2.89
CA THR A 57 9.22 -0.37 3.54
C THR A 57 8.67 1.04 3.43
N VAL A 58 7.42 1.16 2.93
CA VAL A 58 6.68 2.42 2.84
C VAL A 58 5.47 2.37 3.76
N PHE A 59 5.50 3.16 4.83
CA PHE A 59 4.43 3.30 5.80
C PHE A 59 3.47 4.41 5.38
N PHE A 60 2.26 4.03 5.01
CA PHE A 60 1.21 4.98 4.71
C PHE A 60 0.53 5.47 5.97
N SER A 61 0.22 6.79 6.01
CA SER A 61 -0.60 7.36 7.07
C SER A 61 -2.06 6.99 6.88
N HIS A 62 -2.84 7.10 7.95
CA HIS A 62 -4.23 6.65 8.01
C HIS A 62 -4.39 5.12 8.05
N CYS A 63 -5.60 4.63 8.33
CA CYS A 63 -5.92 3.22 8.31
C CYS A 63 -7.44 3.01 8.27
N ASN A 64 -7.89 2.01 7.54
CA ASN A 64 -9.30 1.60 7.50
C ASN A 64 -9.75 0.78 8.71
N LEU A 65 -8.78 0.33 9.56
CA LEU A 65 -9.02 -0.21 10.89
C LEU A 65 -8.56 0.77 11.97
N LYS A 66 -9.00 0.56 13.21
CA LYS A 66 -8.59 1.35 14.37
C LYS A 66 -8.30 0.40 15.54
N CYS A 67 -7.30 -0.46 15.35
CA CYS A 67 -6.90 -1.44 16.34
C CYS A 67 -6.45 -0.76 17.62
N VAL A 68 -6.98 -1.16 18.76
CA VAL A 68 -6.66 -0.57 20.08
C VAL A 68 -5.20 -0.83 20.50
N PHE A 69 -4.58 -1.86 19.96
CA PHE A 69 -3.19 -2.27 20.21
C PHE A 69 -2.25 -1.95 19.05
N CYS A 70 -2.59 -0.97 18.19
CA CYS A 70 -1.79 -0.65 17.02
C CYS A 70 -0.41 -0.10 17.41
N GLN A 71 0.65 -0.80 17.00
CA GLN A 71 2.03 -0.35 17.22
C GLN A 71 2.34 0.95 16.45
N ASN A 72 1.67 1.17 15.32
CA ASN A 72 1.82 2.34 14.46
C ASN A 72 0.69 3.37 14.71
N HIS A 73 0.26 3.56 15.96
CA HIS A 73 -0.87 4.42 16.32
C HIS A 73 -0.70 5.86 15.80
N GLU A 74 0.48 6.45 15.97
CA GLU A 74 0.80 7.81 15.50
C GLU A 74 0.59 8.01 14.00
N ILE A 75 0.88 6.98 13.20
CA ILE A 75 0.71 6.99 11.75
C ILE A 75 -0.73 6.71 11.36
N SER A 76 -1.33 5.71 11.99
CA SER A 76 -2.64 5.17 11.59
C SER A 76 -3.82 5.97 12.14
N GLN A 77 -3.70 6.59 13.32
CA GLN A 77 -4.79 7.25 14.02
C GLN A 77 -4.53 8.73 14.32
N ASP A 78 -3.27 9.14 14.55
CA ASP A 78 -2.89 10.56 14.70
C ASP A 78 -2.47 11.16 13.35
N PHE A 79 -2.45 10.33 12.30
CA PHE A 79 -2.25 10.72 10.91
C PHE A 79 -0.93 11.46 10.65
N LYS A 80 0.14 11.16 11.40
CA LYS A 80 1.48 11.73 11.15
C LYS A 80 1.97 11.32 9.77
N GLY A 81 2.62 12.24 9.06
CA GLY A 81 3.18 12.03 7.73
C GLY A 81 3.05 13.25 6.83
N LEU A 82 3.54 13.15 5.61
CA LEU A 82 3.52 14.20 4.60
C LEU A 82 2.66 13.79 3.42
N GLU A 83 1.85 14.70 2.94
CA GLU A 83 1.17 14.53 1.65
C GLU A 83 2.18 14.67 0.51
N ILE A 84 2.12 13.72 -0.43
CA ILE A 84 3.01 13.68 -1.59
C ILE A 84 2.21 13.46 -2.87
N SER A 85 2.81 13.80 -4.01
CA SER A 85 2.24 13.48 -5.31
C SER A 85 2.45 12.00 -5.67
N ILE A 86 1.73 11.53 -6.68
CA ILE A 86 1.88 10.17 -7.23
C ILE A 86 3.29 9.99 -7.82
N GLU A 87 3.82 11.01 -8.51
CA GLU A 87 5.17 11.02 -9.06
C GLU A 87 6.20 10.89 -7.95
N ARG A 88 6.04 11.61 -6.83
CA ARG A 88 6.94 11.49 -5.68
C ARG A 88 6.89 10.11 -5.04
N LEU A 89 5.71 9.49 -4.99
CA LEU A 89 5.59 8.10 -4.52
C LEU A 89 6.35 7.13 -5.44
N ALA A 90 6.25 7.31 -6.75
CA ALA A 90 7.01 6.51 -7.72
C ALA A 90 8.53 6.69 -7.56
N GLU A 91 9.00 7.93 -7.34
CA GLU A 91 10.41 8.21 -7.04
C GLU A 91 10.89 7.52 -5.78
N ILE A 92 10.08 7.52 -4.70
CA ILE A 92 10.40 6.81 -3.45
C ILE A 92 10.63 5.32 -3.71
N PHE A 93 9.82 4.68 -4.54
CA PHE A 93 10.01 3.26 -4.89
C PHE A 93 11.36 3.03 -5.59
N LEU A 94 11.72 3.90 -6.54
CA LEU A 94 13.01 3.84 -7.24
C LEU A 94 14.19 4.11 -6.31
N GLU A 95 14.10 5.12 -5.44
CA GLU A 95 15.12 5.43 -4.44
C GLU A 95 15.37 4.25 -3.48
N LEU A 96 14.31 3.52 -3.08
CA LEU A 96 14.45 2.33 -2.25
C LEU A 96 15.14 1.20 -3.02
N GLN A 97 14.79 0.99 -4.29
CA GLN A 97 15.49 0.04 -5.15
C GLN A 97 16.97 0.40 -5.32
N GLU A 98 17.29 1.67 -5.58
CA GLU A 98 18.67 2.15 -5.71
C GLU A 98 19.48 1.96 -4.41
N LYS A 99 18.85 2.05 -3.25
CA LYS A 99 19.44 1.74 -1.94
C LYS A 99 19.66 0.25 -1.71
N GLY A 100 19.26 -0.61 -2.65
CA GLY A 100 19.44 -2.05 -2.58
C GLY A 100 18.33 -2.80 -1.84
N ALA A 101 17.12 -2.23 -1.74
CA ALA A 101 15.97 -2.93 -1.19
C ALA A 101 15.69 -4.23 -1.94
N GLU A 102 15.39 -5.30 -1.22
CA GLU A 102 15.04 -6.60 -1.81
C GLU A 102 13.62 -6.61 -2.42
N ASN A 103 12.78 -5.70 -1.98
CA ASN A 103 11.39 -5.51 -2.44
C ASN A 103 10.87 -4.13 -2.02
N ILE A 104 9.69 -3.75 -2.53
CA ILE A 104 8.91 -2.63 -1.99
C ILE A 104 7.78 -3.19 -1.14
N ASN A 105 7.79 -2.93 0.15
CA ASN A 105 6.78 -3.37 1.12
C ASN A 105 5.83 -2.22 1.46
N LEU A 106 4.61 -2.30 0.96
CA LEU A 106 3.56 -1.30 1.13
C LEU A 106 2.76 -1.61 2.40
N VAL A 107 3.00 -0.86 3.48
CA VAL A 107 2.37 -1.13 4.79
C VAL A 107 1.06 -0.36 4.93
N THR A 108 -0.03 -1.10 5.18
CA THR A 108 -1.40 -0.59 5.29
C THR A 108 -1.84 0.22 4.06
N PRO A 109 -1.77 -0.34 2.85
CA PRO A 109 -1.92 0.40 1.60
C PRO A 109 -3.36 0.55 1.10
N THR A 110 -4.33 -0.19 1.65
CA THR A 110 -5.71 -0.37 1.16
C THR A 110 -6.37 0.92 0.70
N HIS A 111 -6.30 1.96 1.52
CA HIS A 111 -6.99 3.23 1.27
C HIS A 111 -6.29 4.12 0.22
N TYR A 112 -5.12 3.71 -0.26
CA TYR A 112 -4.38 4.36 -1.34
C TYR A 112 -4.15 3.44 -2.56
N ALA A 113 -4.87 2.33 -2.67
CA ALA A 113 -4.68 1.34 -3.73
C ALA A 113 -4.67 1.96 -5.15
N VAL A 114 -5.59 2.89 -5.44
CA VAL A 114 -5.66 3.59 -6.75
C VAL A 114 -4.39 4.40 -7.00
N GLN A 115 -3.95 5.19 -6.03
CA GLN A 115 -2.76 6.04 -6.16
C GLN A 115 -1.48 5.20 -6.25
N ILE A 116 -1.42 4.09 -5.51
CA ILE A 116 -0.30 3.14 -5.55
C ILE A 116 -0.16 2.53 -6.93
N ILE A 117 -1.25 2.11 -7.57
CA ILE A 117 -1.24 1.57 -8.93
C ILE A 117 -0.65 2.59 -9.91
N GLU A 118 -1.10 3.83 -9.85
CA GLU A 118 -0.58 4.89 -10.72
C GLU A 118 0.92 5.14 -10.48
N ALA A 119 1.36 5.17 -9.20
CA ALA A 119 2.77 5.30 -8.88
C ALA A 119 3.60 4.10 -9.36
N LEU A 120 3.07 2.88 -9.25
CA LEU A 120 3.73 1.66 -9.74
C LEU A 120 3.87 1.66 -11.27
N LYS A 121 2.86 2.15 -12.01
CA LYS A 121 2.96 2.31 -13.47
C LYS A 121 4.15 3.21 -13.81
N ILE A 122 4.22 4.40 -13.23
CA ILE A 122 5.30 5.36 -13.45
C ILE A 122 6.66 4.77 -13.06
N ALA A 123 6.74 4.11 -11.91
CA ALA A 123 7.99 3.52 -11.43
C ALA A 123 8.48 2.36 -12.32
N LYS A 124 7.57 1.49 -12.78
CA LYS A 124 7.90 0.38 -13.70
C LYS A 124 8.39 0.89 -15.04
N GLU A 125 7.79 1.94 -15.60
CA GLU A 125 8.28 2.61 -16.82
C GLU A 125 9.68 3.18 -16.64
N LYS A 126 10.04 3.60 -15.42
CA LYS A 126 11.37 4.13 -15.06
C LYS A 126 12.36 3.06 -14.58
N GLY A 127 12.01 1.77 -14.64
CA GLY A 127 12.92 0.66 -14.33
C GLY A 127 12.77 0.03 -12.94
N LEU A 128 11.66 0.21 -12.24
CA LEU A 128 11.36 -0.56 -11.02
C LEU A 128 11.18 -2.03 -11.38
N SER A 129 12.01 -2.90 -10.80
CA SER A 129 12.09 -4.32 -11.15
C SER A 129 12.01 -5.27 -9.94
N ILE A 130 12.18 -4.75 -8.73
CA ILE A 130 12.09 -5.56 -7.50
C ILE A 130 10.63 -5.89 -7.15
N PRO A 131 10.38 -7.00 -6.44
CA PRO A 131 9.02 -7.42 -6.08
C PRO A 131 8.25 -6.37 -5.25
N ILE A 132 6.94 -6.32 -5.45
CA ILE A 132 6.03 -5.44 -4.72
C ILE A 132 5.20 -6.28 -3.75
N LEU A 133 5.30 -5.94 -2.46
CA LEU A 133 4.56 -6.56 -1.38
C LEU A 133 3.42 -5.64 -0.91
N TYR A 134 2.23 -6.19 -0.80
CA TYR A 134 1.04 -5.49 -0.32
C TYR A 134 0.69 -5.97 1.09
N ASN A 135 1.30 -5.33 2.10
CA ASN A 135 1.15 -5.69 3.51
C ASN A 135 -0.16 -5.10 4.07
N THR A 136 -1.22 -5.85 3.79
CA THR A 136 -2.59 -5.47 4.14
C THR A 136 -3.00 -5.99 5.51
N ASN A 137 -3.96 -5.28 6.13
CA ASN A 137 -4.66 -5.76 7.32
C ASN A 137 -5.84 -6.71 7.00
N GLY A 138 -6.03 -7.11 5.72
CA GLY A 138 -7.05 -8.03 5.28
C GLY A 138 -8.47 -7.43 5.17
N TYR A 139 -8.62 -6.11 5.29
CA TYR A 139 -9.92 -5.45 5.24
C TYR A 139 -10.18 -4.77 3.89
N ASP A 140 -9.59 -5.31 2.83
CA ASP A 140 -9.77 -4.86 1.45
C ASP A 140 -11.12 -5.33 0.89
N SER A 141 -11.66 -4.59 -0.10
CA SER A 141 -12.76 -5.13 -0.90
C SER A 141 -12.23 -6.10 -1.96
N LEU A 142 -13.07 -7.03 -2.40
CA LEU A 142 -12.70 -7.98 -3.46
C LEU A 142 -12.36 -7.25 -4.76
N GLU A 143 -13.05 -6.16 -5.05
CA GLU A 143 -12.81 -5.30 -6.20
C GLU A 143 -11.42 -4.67 -6.14
N THR A 144 -10.98 -4.22 -4.97
CA THR A 144 -9.63 -3.67 -4.78
C THR A 144 -8.55 -4.73 -4.97
N ILE A 145 -8.76 -5.95 -4.46
CA ILE A 145 -7.80 -7.05 -4.69
C ILE A 145 -7.71 -7.39 -6.18
N LYS A 146 -8.84 -7.44 -6.89
CA LYS A 146 -8.84 -7.64 -8.35
C LYS A 146 -8.14 -6.52 -9.11
N LEU A 147 -8.33 -5.27 -8.68
CA LEU A 147 -7.69 -4.10 -9.27
C LEU A 147 -6.16 -4.13 -9.13
N LEU A 148 -5.66 -4.69 -8.02
CA LEU A 148 -4.24 -4.83 -7.73
C LEU A 148 -3.57 -5.98 -8.51
N ASP A 149 -4.35 -6.84 -9.17
CA ASP A 149 -3.80 -7.93 -9.96
C ASP A 149 -2.91 -7.41 -11.10
N GLY A 150 -1.74 -8.03 -11.26
CA GLY A 150 -0.72 -7.56 -12.21
C GLY A 150 0.25 -6.52 -11.65
N TYR A 151 -0.06 -5.88 -10.51
CA TYR A 151 0.81 -4.87 -9.88
C TYR A 151 1.53 -5.40 -8.65
N ILE A 152 0.91 -6.32 -7.91
CA ILE A 152 1.42 -6.88 -6.65
C ILE A 152 1.92 -8.30 -6.86
N ASP A 153 3.08 -8.62 -6.31
CA ASP A 153 3.72 -9.92 -6.42
C ASP A 153 3.46 -10.80 -5.18
N VAL A 154 3.37 -10.19 -3.99
CA VAL A 154 3.21 -10.90 -2.72
C VAL A 154 2.21 -10.19 -1.81
N TYR A 155 1.34 -10.94 -1.18
CA TYR A 155 0.41 -10.47 -0.15
C TYR A 155 0.82 -11.07 1.21
N PRO A 156 1.69 -10.38 2.00
CA PRO A 156 1.90 -10.76 3.38
C PRO A 156 0.62 -10.44 4.17
N SER A 157 0.01 -11.43 4.76
CA SER A 157 -1.09 -11.25 5.72
C SER A 157 -0.65 -11.80 7.07
N ASN A 158 -1.17 -11.27 8.15
CA ASN A 158 -0.73 -11.42 9.56
C ASN A 158 -0.33 -12.82 10.06
N ASN A 159 -0.21 -13.85 9.22
CA ASN A 159 0.36 -15.16 9.51
C ASN A 159 0.71 -15.97 8.25
N PHE A 160 0.50 -15.46 7.04
CA PHE A 160 0.77 -16.20 5.80
C PHE A 160 1.30 -15.27 4.70
N ILE A 161 2.41 -15.68 4.08
CA ILE A 161 2.89 -15.07 2.84
C ILE A 161 2.23 -15.83 1.69
N VAL A 162 1.37 -15.15 0.95
CA VAL A 162 0.75 -15.71 -0.25
C VAL A 162 1.37 -15.05 -1.48
N SER A 163 2.14 -15.81 -2.24
CA SER A 163 2.70 -15.35 -3.51
C SER A 163 1.79 -15.70 -4.69
N LYS A 164 1.88 -14.94 -5.78
CA LYS A 164 1.19 -15.22 -7.05
C LYS A 164 1.32 -16.67 -7.55
N LEU A 165 2.42 -17.34 -7.18
CA LEU A 165 2.70 -18.73 -7.53
C LEU A 165 1.90 -19.76 -6.73
N SER A 166 1.22 -19.36 -5.66
CA SER A 166 0.51 -20.25 -4.74
C SER A 166 -1.02 -20.11 -4.78
N TYR A 167 -1.60 -19.32 -5.68
CA TYR A 167 -3.02 -19.35 -5.94
C TYR A 167 -3.36 -20.40 -7.02
N PRO A 168 -3.69 -21.64 -6.65
CA PRO A 168 -4.75 -22.31 -7.37
C PRO A 168 -6.04 -21.63 -6.89
N LEU A 169 -6.80 -21.11 -7.84
CA LEU A 169 -8.17 -20.69 -7.64
C LEU A 169 -8.87 -21.62 -6.63
N VAL A 170 -9.10 -21.13 -5.41
CA VAL A 170 -10.12 -21.70 -4.56
C VAL A 170 -11.43 -21.09 -5.03
N LEU A 171 -12.12 -21.82 -5.89
CA LEU A 171 -13.52 -21.63 -6.22
C LEU A 171 -14.38 -21.95 -5.00
#